data_3215119ed2bfd559043cb7c3df6eab00
#
_entry.id   3215119ed2bfd559043cb7c3df6eab00
#
_cell.length_a   1.000
_cell.length_b   1.000
_cell.length_c   1.000
_cell.angle_alpha   90.00
_cell.angle_beta   90.00
_cell.angle_gamma   90.00
#
_symmetry.space_group_name_H-M   'P 1'
#
loop_
_entity.id
_entity.type
_entity.pdbx_description
1 polymer ?
#
loop_
_entity_poly.entity_id
_entity_poly.type
_entity_poly.pdbx_seq_one_letter_code
_entity_poly.pdbx_strand_id
1 'polypeptide(L)'
;MIYLDNAATTWPKPPCVTEAVVSALKKYGANPGRGGHTMSMAASREVFLCRETAARMFNLEDPSGVVFVLNCTMALNIALKGILAGGGRVTVSDLEHNAVMRPLYALSPGNPIYDVAHVVAGNDDATVENFRRTLSSDTKAIVCTHASNVFGIRLPIRRLGALAREKGLLFVV
;
A
#
# COMPACT_ATOMS: atom_id res chain seq x y z
N MET A 1 9.72 -29.16 -4.52
CA MET A 1 8.42 -28.58 -4.10
C MET A 1 8.10 -27.39 -5.00
N ILE A 2 6.90 -27.33 -5.56
CA ILE A 2 6.43 -26.14 -6.30
C ILE A 2 5.64 -25.28 -5.30
N TYR A 3 6.10 -24.02 -5.08
CA TYR A 3 5.48 -23.08 -4.16
C TYR A 3 4.77 -21.97 -4.96
N LEU A 4 3.46 -21.86 -4.84
CA LEU A 4 2.62 -20.94 -5.62
C LEU A 4 1.96 -19.84 -4.76
N ASP A 5 2.30 -19.75 -3.47
CA ASP A 5 1.70 -18.80 -2.52
C ASP A 5 2.62 -17.61 -2.19
N ASN A 6 3.40 -17.17 -3.17
CA ASN A 6 4.30 -16.01 -3.00
C ASN A 6 3.56 -14.68 -2.73
N ALA A 7 2.26 -14.61 -3.04
CA ALA A 7 1.43 -13.47 -2.71
C ALA A 7 1.27 -13.28 -1.19
N ALA A 8 1.24 -14.38 -0.42
CA ALA A 8 1.19 -14.31 1.03
C ALA A 8 2.57 -14.04 1.65
N THR A 9 3.59 -14.77 1.21
CA THR A 9 5.00 -14.58 1.61
C THR A 9 5.94 -15.23 0.62
N THR A 10 7.08 -14.59 0.39
CA THR A 10 8.10 -15.13 -0.52
C THR A 10 8.78 -16.39 0.07
N TRP A 11 8.78 -17.49 -0.68
CA TRP A 11 9.50 -18.73 -0.33
C TRP A 11 10.12 -19.36 -1.59
N PRO A 12 11.40 -19.80 -1.52
CA PRO A 12 12.33 -19.61 -0.40
C PRO A 12 12.74 -18.14 -0.25
N LYS A 13 13.10 -17.73 0.98
CA LYS A 13 13.66 -16.39 1.20
C LYS A 13 15.01 -16.29 0.49
N PRO A 14 15.31 -15.18 -0.21
CA PRO A 14 16.65 -14.92 -0.73
C PRO A 14 17.70 -14.99 0.38
N PRO A 15 18.87 -15.62 0.17
CA PRO A 15 19.91 -15.75 1.22
C PRO A 15 20.30 -14.42 1.85
N CYS A 16 20.41 -13.36 1.06
CA CYS A 16 20.73 -12.01 1.53
C CYS A 16 19.77 -11.49 2.61
N VAL A 17 18.49 -11.90 2.59
CA VAL A 17 17.49 -11.50 3.60
C VAL A 17 17.85 -12.12 4.96
N THR A 18 18.13 -13.42 4.98
CA THR A 18 18.53 -14.13 6.22
C THR A 18 19.86 -13.59 6.77
N GLU A 19 20.83 -13.34 5.90
CA GLU A 19 22.13 -12.78 6.27
C GLU A 19 21.99 -11.37 6.87
N ALA A 20 21.15 -10.52 6.26
CA ALA A 20 20.88 -9.17 6.77
C ALA A 20 20.23 -9.20 8.16
N VAL A 21 19.22 -10.08 8.37
CA VAL A 21 18.57 -10.23 9.69
C VAL A 21 19.57 -10.69 10.75
N VAL A 22 20.39 -11.71 10.46
CA VAL A 22 21.41 -12.20 11.38
C VAL A 22 22.46 -11.12 11.67
N SER A 23 22.89 -10.38 10.64
CA SER A 23 23.83 -9.27 10.79
C SER A 23 23.27 -8.16 11.68
N ALA A 24 22.00 -7.80 11.48
CA ALA A 24 21.33 -6.79 12.30
C ALA A 24 21.31 -7.17 13.78
N LEU A 25 20.88 -8.39 14.09
CA LEU A 25 20.85 -8.89 15.46
C LEU A 25 22.22 -8.93 16.15
N LYS A 26 23.27 -9.28 15.40
CA LYS A 26 24.63 -9.42 15.95
C LYS A 26 25.38 -8.10 16.07
N LYS A 27 25.19 -7.15 15.15
CA LYS A 27 26.05 -5.96 15.03
C LYS A 27 25.41 -4.67 15.53
N TYR A 28 24.09 -4.51 15.40
CA TYR A 28 23.43 -3.26 15.72
C TYR A 28 21.99 -3.42 16.23
N GLY A 29 21.74 -4.46 17.02
CA GLY A 29 20.44 -4.73 17.65
C GLY A 29 20.06 -3.70 18.74
N ALA A 30 20.16 -2.42 18.42
CA ALA A 30 19.81 -1.31 19.34
C ALA A 30 18.64 -0.50 18.77
N ASN A 31 17.98 0.28 19.64
CA ASN A 31 16.85 1.12 19.25
C ASN A 31 17.32 2.30 18.36
N PRO A 32 16.89 2.39 17.09
CA PRO A 32 17.20 3.53 16.25
C PRO A 32 16.53 4.81 16.81
N GLY A 33 17.27 5.93 16.85
CA GLY A 33 16.74 7.23 17.26
C GLY A 33 16.69 7.49 18.76
N ARG A 34 17.15 6.57 19.62
CA ARG A 34 17.19 6.75 21.08
C ARG A 34 18.59 6.68 21.67
N GLY A 35 19.52 7.44 21.19
CA GLY A 35 20.84 7.55 21.79
C GLY A 35 21.93 7.89 20.80
N GLY A 36 22.99 8.54 21.29
CA GLY A 36 24.16 8.91 20.50
C GLY A 36 25.26 7.84 20.48
N HIS A 37 24.99 6.61 20.96
CA HIS A 37 25.98 5.56 20.98
C HIS A 37 26.07 4.83 19.63
N THR A 38 27.22 4.23 19.35
CA THR A 38 27.58 3.63 18.04
C THR A 38 26.53 2.66 17.50
N MET A 39 25.96 1.78 18.33
CA MET A 39 24.98 0.80 17.90
C MET A 39 23.65 1.44 17.48
N SER A 40 23.18 2.45 18.25
CA SER A 40 21.96 3.20 17.90
C SER A 40 22.13 3.97 16.60
N MET A 41 23.30 4.59 16.41
CA MET A 41 23.61 5.29 15.15
C MET A 41 23.69 4.34 13.97
N ALA A 42 24.27 3.17 14.14
CA ALA A 42 24.34 2.12 13.11
C ALA A 42 22.91 1.65 12.73
N ALA A 43 22.06 1.36 13.71
CA ALA A 43 20.68 0.97 13.47
C ALA A 43 19.89 2.08 12.76
N SER A 44 20.05 3.35 13.14
CA SER A 44 19.41 4.49 12.48
C SER A 44 19.86 4.62 11.03
N ARG A 45 21.13 4.40 10.75
CA ARG A 45 21.68 4.44 9.39
C ARG A 45 21.06 3.36 8.51
N GLU A 46 20.92 2.13 8.99
CA GLU A 46 20.31 1.03 8.23
C GLU A 46 18.82 1.32 7.92
N VAL A 47 18.07 1.85 8.88
CA VAL A 47 16.68 2.28 8.66
C VAL A 47 16.62 3.38 7.59
N PHE A 48 17.52 4.35 7.62
CA PHE A 48 17.58 5.42 6.63
C PHE A 48 17.94 4.90 5.22
N LEU A 49 18.95 4.05 5.10
CA LEU A 49 19.33 3.41 3.83
C LEU A 49 18.18 2.59 3.23
N CYS A 50 17.40 1.92 4.08
CA CYS A 50 16.21 1.21 3.63
C CYS A 50 15.14 2.16 3.08
N ARG A 51 14.91 3.31 3.74
CA ARG A 51 14.00 4.35 3.24
C ARG A 51 14.47 4.92 1.90
N GLU A 52 15.75 5.24 1.76
CA GLU A 52 16.32 5.73 0.49
C GLU A 52 16.14 4.69 -0.63
N THR A 53 16.36 3.41 -0.32
CA THR A 53 16.20 2.34 -1.30
C THR A 53 14.74 2.20 -1.75
N ALA A 54 13.80 2.24 -0.82
CA ALA A 54 12.38 2.22 -1.12
C ALA A 54 11.95 3.48 -1.89
N ALA A 55 12.41 4.66 -1.49
CA ALA A 55 12.13 5.91 -2.18
C ALA A 55 12.58 5.85 -3.65
N ARG A 56 13.81 5.38 -3.91
CA ARG A 56 14.29 5.17 -5.29
C ARG A 56 13.43 4.18 -6.07
N MET A 57 13.02 3.07 -5.43
CA MET A 57 12.19 2.04 -6.07
C MET A 57 10.82 2.60 -6.51
N PHE A 58 10.24 3.48 -5.72
CA PHE A 58 8.93 4.10 -5.98
C PHE A 58 9.03 5.50 -6.59
N ASN A 59 10.23 5.96 -6.99
CA ASN A 59 10.49 7.27 -7.57
C ASN A 59 9.97 8.42 -6.68
N LEU A 60 10.20 8.32 -5.39
CA LEU A 60 9.94 9.39 -4.42
C LEU A 60 11.21 10.23 -4.28
N GLU A 61 11.06 11.56 -4.29
CA GLU A 61 12.18 12.50 -4.12
C GLU A 61 12.71 12.52 -2.68
N ASP A 62 11.80 12.42 -1.70
CA ASP A 62 12.12 12.48 -0.28
C ASP A 62 11.95 11.12 0.42
N PRO A 63 13.03 10.52 0.95
CA PRO A 63 12.96 9.30 1.74
C PRO A 63 12.10 9.41 3.01
N SER A 64 11.84 10.62 3.52
CA SER A 64 10.96 10.83 4.68
C SER A 64 9.51 10.45 4.40
N GLY A 65 9.11 10.43 3.12
CA GLY A 65 7.81 9.90 2.66
C GLY A 65 7.64 8.39 2.85
N VAL A 66 8.72 7.65 3.14
CA VAL A 66 8.66 6.21 3.44
C VAL A 66 8.45 5.98 4.93
N VAL A 67 7.33 5.38 5.29
CA VAL A 67 6.97 5.07 6.69
C VAL A 67 6.88 3.55 6.88
N PHE A 68 7.61 3.01 7.85
CA PHE A 68 7.53 1.60 8.20
C PHE A 68 6.42 1.34 9.21
N VAL A 69 5.61 0.34 8.93
CA VAL A 69 4.55 -0.17 9.80
C VAL A 69 4.65 -1.69 9.90
N LEU A 70 3.87 -2.32 10.78
CA LEU A 70 3.95 -3.77 11.01
C LEU A 70 3.60 -4.61 9.77
N ASN A 71 2.66 -4.15 8.96
CA ASN A 71 2.21 -4.85 7.75
C ASN A 71 1.34 -3.93 6.86
N CYS A 72 1.02 -4.40 5.67
CA CYS A 72 0.17 -3.70 4.71
C CYS A 72 -1.23 -3.38 5.28
N THR A 73 -1.82 -4.28 6.07
CA THR A 73 -3.13 -4.04 6.73
C THR A 73 -3.09 -2.79 7.61
N MET A 74 -2.02 -2.62 8.40
CA MET A 74 -1.85 -1.44 9.24
C MET A 74 -1.64 -0.18 8.39
N ALA A 75 -0.83 -0.26 7.33
CA ALA A 75 -0.60 0.85 6.40
C ALA A 75 -1.91 1.34 5.78
N LEU A 76 -2.72 0.43 5.25
CA LEU A 76 -4.02 0.75 4.66
C LEU A 76 -5.01 1.32 5.68
N ASN A 77 -5.04 0.79 6.91
CA ASN A 77 -5.88 1.35 7.99
C ASN A 77 -5.49 2.80 8.30
N ILE A 78 -4.20 3.11 8.40
CA ILE A 78 -3.71 4.46 8.67
C ILE A 78 -4.08 5.39 7.51
N ALA A 79 -3.80 4.98 6.27
CA ALA A 79 -4.07 5.78 5.09
C ALA A 79 -5.57 6.07 4.94
N LEU A 80 -6.42 5.05 4.97
CA LEU A 80 -7.87 5.20 4.78
C LEU A 80 -8.53 6.03 5.89
N LYS A 81 -8.15 5.79 7.15
CA LYS A 81 -8.65 6.59 8.28
C LYS A 81 -8.19 8.05 8.19
N GLY A 82 -6.95 8.28 7.75
CA GLY A 82 -6.42 9.63 7.53
C GLY A 82 -7.15 10.36 6.40
N ILE A 83 -7.35 9.71 5.25
CA ILE A 83 -8.06 10.27 4.08
C ILE A 83 -9.50 10.65 4.43
N LEU A 84 -10.16 9.81 5.22
CA LEU A 84 -11.58 9.95 5.56
C LEU A 84 -11.83 10.68 6.90
N ALA A 85 -10.79 11.16 7.59
CA ALA A 85 -10.93 11.88 8.88
C ALA A 85 -11.81 13.13 8.76
N GLY A 86 -11.80 13.80 7.62
CA GLY A 86 -12.65 14.95 7.32
C GLY A 86 -13.94 14.61 6.57
N GLY A 87 -14.37 13.35 6.58
CA GLY A 87 -15.53 12.88 5.81
C GLY A 87 -15.21 12.66 4.33
N GLY A 88 -16.24 12.38 3.54
CA GLY A 88 -16.13 12.04 2.12
C GLY A 88 -16.18 10.54 1.87
N ARG A 89 -15.85 10.13 0.66
CA ARG A 89 -15.95 8.76 0.16
C ARG A 89 -14.67 8.34 -0.55
N VAL A 90 -14.51 7.05 -0.75
CA VAL A 90 -13.47 6.48 -1.63
C VAL A 90 -14.13 5.61 -2.69
N THR A 91 -13.53 5.56 -3.88
CA THR A 91 -13.93 4.58 -4.90
C THR A 91 -12.93 3.42 -4.85
N VAL A 92 -13.46 2.21 -4.67
CA VAL A 92 -12.66 0.97 -4.58
C VAL A 92 -12.95 0.03 -5.74
N SER A 93 -12.06 -0.93 -6.01
CA SER A 93 -12.38 -2.01 -6.94
C SER A 93 -13.24 -3.09 -6.27
N ASP A 94 -13.96 -3.88 -7.05
CA ASP A 94 -14.67 -5.08 -6.59
C ASP A 94 -13.72 -6.27 -6.31
N LEU A 95 -12.41 -6.09 -6.48
CA LEU A 95 -11.37 -7.10 -6.23
C LEU A 95 -10.53 -6.80 -4.97
N GLU A 96 -11.01 -5.89 -4.10
CA GLU A 96 -10.22 -5.45 -2.96
C GLU A 96 -10.01 -6.52 -1.90
N HIS A 97 -8.85 -6.45 -1.28
CA HIS A 97 -8.53 -7.26 -0.13
C HIS A 97 -9.27 -6.77 1.13
N ASN A 98 -9.53 -7.68 2.07
CA ASN A 98 -10.15 -7.35 3.36
C ASN A 98 -9.42 -6.24 4.15
N ALA A 99 -8.12 -6.03 3.92
CA ALA A 99 -7.35 -4.96 4.53
C ALA A 99 -7.83 -3.56 4.12
N VAL A 100 -8.52 -3.44 2.95
CA VAL A 100 -9.20 -2.23 2.49
C VAL A 100 -10.65 -2.21 2.97
N MET A 101 -11.40 -3.29 2.74
CA MET A 101 -12.84 -3.29 2.98
C MET A 101 -13.23 -3.24 4.46
N ARG A 102 -12.50 -3.95 5.33
CA ARG A 102 -12.82 -3.97 6.78
C ARG A 102 -12.71 -2.60 7.45
N PRO A 103 -11.64 -1.81 7.28
CA PRO A 103 -11.58 -0.47 7.85
C PRO A 103 -12.65 0.46 7.28
N LEU A 104 -13.00 0.38 5.98
CA LEU A 104 -14.05 1.18 5.38
C LEU A 104 -15.42 0.86 6.00
N TYR A 105 -15.71 -0.42 6.16
CA TYR A 105 -16.95 -0.85 6.82
C TYR A 105 -16.99 -0.43 8.30
N ALA A 106 -15.88 -0.54 9.02
CA ALA A 106 -15.80 -0.17 10.43
C ALA A 106 -15.92 1.34 10.68
N LEU A 107 -15.52 2.18 9.72
CA LEU A 107 -15.64 3.64 9.83
C LEU A 107 -17.09 4.13 9.74
N SER A 108 -17.97 3.41 9.03
CA SER A 108 -19.38 3.78 8.92
C SER A 108 -20.27 2.54 8.75
N PRO A 109 -20.56 1.82 9.84
CA PRO A 109 -21.40 0.64 9.81
C PRO A 109 -22.83 0.99 9.34
N GLY A 110 -23.31 0.26 8.33
CA GLY A 110 -24.68 0.44 7.80
C GLY A 110 -24.85 1.63 6.83
N ASN A 111 -23.85 2.49 6.69
CA ASN A 111 -23.87 3.60 5.72
C ASN A 111 -22.53 3.64 4.97
N PRO A 112 -22.35 2.89 3.89
CA PRO A 112 -21.07 2.78 3.19
C PRO A 112 -20.52 4.13 2.74
N ILE A 113 -19.25 4.40 3.11
CA ILE A 113 -18.48 5.57 2.69
C ILE A 113 -17.54 5.24 1.52
N TYR A 114 -17.91 4.25 0.75
CA TYR A 114 -17.19 3.82 -0.45
C TYR A 114 -18.17 3.46 -1.56
N ASP A 115 -17.70 3.61 -2.78
CA ASP A 115 -18.38 3.19 -3.99
C ASP A 115 -17.52 2.15 -4.70
N VAL A 116 -18.15 1.12 -5.29
CA VAL A 116 -17.45 0.00 -5.88
C VAL A 116 -17.45 0.09 -7.40
N ALA A 117 -16.27 0.16 -8.00
CA ALA A 117 -16.08 0.11 -9.44
C ALA A 117 -15.80 -1.34 -9.89
N HIS A 118 -16.54 -1.79 -10.90
CA HIS A 118 -16.39 -3.13 -11.44
C HIS A 118 -15.16 -3.25 -12.33
N VAL A 119 -14.32 -4.26 -12.08
CA VAL A 119 -13.14 -4.61 -12.87
C VAL A 119 -13.54 -5.58 -13.99
N VAL A 120 -13.24 -5.23 -15.23
CA VAL A 120 -13.46 -6.10 -16.39
C VAL A 120 -12.14 -6.78 -16.74
N ALA A 121 -12.04 -8.07 -16.44
CA ALA A 121 -10.84 -8.85 -16.71
C ALA A 121 -10.47 -8.79 -18.20
N GLY A 122 -9.20 -8.47 -18.50
CA GLY A 122 -8.70 -8.36 -19.87
C GLY A 122 -9.17 -7.12 -20.65
N ASN A 123 -9.93 -6.21 -20.01
CA ASN A 123 -10.38 -4.97 -20.64
C ASN A 123 -10.10 -3.76 -19.75
N ASP A 124 -8.92 -3.18 -19.93
CA ASP A 124 -8.46 -2.02 -19.18
C ASP A 124 -9.32 -0.76 -19.45
N ASP A 125 -9.81 -0.58 -20.70
CA ASP A 125 -10.65 0.56 -21.07
C ASP A 125 -11.97 0.55 -20.31
N ALA A 126 -12.66 -0.58 -20.32
CA ALA A 126 -13.91 -0.75 -19.60
C ALA A 126 -13.71 -0.60 -18.08
N THR A 127 -12.62 -1.13 -17.53
CA THR A 127 -12.27 -0.97 -16.12
C THR A 127 -12.09 0.50 -15.75
N VAL A 128 -11.28 1.25 -16.49
CA VAL A 128 -11.04 2.68 -16.20
C VAL A 128 -12.33 3.49 -16.34
N GLU A 129 -13.16 3.20 -17.34
CA GLU A 129 -14.44 3.88 -17.52
C GLU A 129 -15.42 3.57 -16.38
N ASN A 130 -15.44 2.34 -15.87
CA ASN A 130 -16.24 1.99 -14.69
C ASN A 130 -15.80 2.81 -13.47
N PHE A 131 -14.48 2.92 -13.22
CA PHE A 131 -13.99 3.79 -12.16
C PHE A 131 -14.43 5.25 -12.38
N ARG A 132 -14.28 5.78 -13.59
CA ARG A 132 -14.71 7.17 -13.93
C ARG A 132 -16.17 7.43 -13.60
N ARG A 133 -17.06 6.49 -13.95
CA ARG A 133 -18.52 6.60 -13.71
C ARG A 133 -18.89 6.45 -12.24
N THR A 134 -18.06 5.75 -11.46
CA THR A 134 -18.31 5.49 -10.04
C THR A 134 -17.88 6.68 -9.16
N LEU A 135 -17.06 7.61 -9.67
CA LEU A 135 -16.65 8.79 -8.92
C LEU A 135 -17.83 9.71 -8.64
N SER A 136 -17.92 10.19 -7.41
CA SER A 136 -18.90 11.19 -6.96
C SER A 136 -18.20 12.50 -6.56
N SER A 137 -18.96 13.55 -6.32
CA SER A 137 -18.45 14.89 -5.97
C SER A 137 -17.72 14.92 -4.62
N ASP A 138 -18.00 13.99 -3.73
CA ASP A 138 -17.37 13.85 -2.41
C ASP A 138 -16.29 12.74 -2.35
N THR A 139 -15.94 12.13 -3.49
CA THR A 139 -14.84 11.18 -3.59
C THR A 139 -13.50 11.86 -3.25
N LYS A 140 -12.75 11.30 -2.31
CA LYS A 140 -11.42 11.78 -1.87
C LYS A 140 -10.27 10.99 -2.48
N ALA A 141 -10.49 9.71 -2.75
CA ALA A 141 -9.45 8.84 -3.29
C ALA A 141 -10.02 7.73 -4.18
N ILE A 142 -9.18 7.27 -5.11
CA ILE A 142 -9.32 5.96 -5.75
C ILE A 142 -8.39 5.01 -4.99
N VAL A 143 -8.92 3.86 -4.57
CA VAL A 143 -8.18 2.83 -3.85
C VAL A 143 -8.31 1.53 -4.62
N CYS A 144 -7.21 0.92 -5.04
CA CYS A 144 -7.28 -0.35 -5.75
C CYS A 144 -6.05 -1.22 -5.53
N THR A 145 -6.26 -2.53 -5.44
CA THR A 145 -5.15 -3.48 -5.46
C THR A 145 -4.44 -3.44 -6.81
N HIS A 146 -3.11 -3.62 -6.83
CA HIS A 146 -2.37 -3.76 -8.09
C HIS A 146 -2.70 -5.07 -8.79
N ALA A 147 -2.74 -6.15 -8.01
CA ALA A 147 -3.12 -7.46 -8.51
C ALA A 147 -3.86 -8.24 -7.41
N SER A 148 -5.01 -8.79 -7.76
CA SER A 148 -5.79 -9.59 -6.82
C SER A 148 -5.06 -10.89 -6.49
N ASN A 149 -4.84 -11.14 -5.20
CA ASN A 149 -4.24 -12.40 -4.71
C ASN A 149 -5.19 -13.60 -4.85
N VAL A 150 -6.49 -13.36 -5.02
CA VAL A 150 -7.50 -14.40 -5.19
C VAL A 150 -7.69 -14.76 -6.67
N PHE A 151 -7.86 -13.74 -7.52
CA PHE A 151 -8.21 -13.93 -8.92
C PHE A 151 -7.00 -13.87 -9.86
N GLY A 152 -5.84 -13.36 -9.40
CA GLY A 152 -4.66 -13.16 -10.23
C GLY A 152 -4.83 -12.07 -11.31
N ILE A 153 -5.90 -11.27 -11.21
CA ILE A 153 -6.18 -10.18 -12.15
C ILE A 153 -5.35 -8.96 -11.76
N ARG A 154 -4.61 -8.42 -12.72
CA ARG A 154 -3.86 -7.17 -12.58
C ARG A 154 -4.72 -5.99 -13.04
N LEU A 155 -4.82 -4.95 -12.22
CA LEU A 155 -5.53 -3.72 -12.55
C LEU A 155 -4.63 -2.74 -13.33
N PRO A 156 -5.20 -1.87 -14.16
CA PRO A 156 -4.48 -0.87 -14.96
C PRO A 156 -4.08 0.35 -14.08
N ILE A 157 -3.27 0.14 -13.05
CA ILE A 157 -2.95 1.16 -12.02
C ILE A 157 -2.36 2.45 -12.60
N ARG A 158 -1.57 2.37 -13.70
CA ARG A 158 -1.03 3.57 -14.36
C ARG A 158 -2.14 4.46 -14.90
N ARG A 159 -3.17 3.87 -15.49
CA ARG A 159 -4.32 4.59 -16.07
C ARG A 159 -5.27 5.09 -14.97
N LEU A 160 -5.49 4.28 -13.94
CA LEU A 160 -6.28 4.70 -12.76
C LEU A 160 -5.59 5.83 -12.00
N GLY A 161 -4.26 5.80 -11.87
CA GLY A 161 -3.50 6.90 -11.31
C GLY A 161 -3.56 8.18 -12.16
N ALA A 162 -3.61 8.06 -13.50
CA ALA A 162 -3.84 9.20 -14.38
C ALA A 162 -5.25 9.77 -14.19
N LEU A 163 -6.27 8.93 -14.06
CA LEU A 163 -7.65 9.34 -13.77
C LEU A 163 -7.74 10.06 -12.41
N ALA A 164 -7.10 9.51 -11.36
CA ALA A 164 -7.07 10.15 -10.04
C ALA A 164 -6.45 11.55 -10.12
N ARG A 165 -5.32 11.68 -10.83
CA ARG A 165 -4.66 12.99 -11.03
C ARG A 165 -5.54 13.95 -11.82
N GLU A 166 -6.20 13.51 -12.90
CA GLU A 166 -7.15 14.31 -13.70
C GLU A 166 -8.27 14.88 -12.81
N LYS A 167 -8.72 14.11 -11.84
CA LYS A 167 -9.82 14.49 -10.92
C LYS A 167 -9.35 15.16 -9.62
N GLY A 168 -8.04 15.36 -9.42
CA GLY A 168 -7.50 15.92 -8.18
C GLY A 168 -7.67 15.02 -6.96
N LEU A 169 -7.76 13.70 -7.16
CA LEU A 169 -7.98 12.70 -6.12
C LEU A 169 -6.66 12.06 -5.68
N LEU A 170 -6.64 11.59 -4.42
CA LEU A 170 -5.58 10.72 -3.95
C LEU A 170 -5.67 9.34 -4.65
N PHE A 171 -4.53 8.69 -4.83
CA PHE A 171 -4.47 7.36 -5.41
C PHE A 171 -3.71 6.41 -4.47
N VAL A 172 -4.39 5.37 -3.99
CA VAL A 172 -3.86 4.36 -3.06
C VAL A 172 -3.81 3.02 -3.77
N VAL A 173 -2.64 2.37 -3.78
CA VAL A 173 -2.39 1.07 -4.42
C VAL A 173 -1.82 0.09 -3.40
#